data_6d55d91136f03c4f724706dafd4022ab
#
_entry.id   6d55d91136f03c4f724706dafd4022ab
#
_cell.length_a   1.000
_cell.length_b   1.000
_cell.length_c   1.000
_cell.angle_alpha   90.00
_cell.angle_beta   90.00
_cell.angle_gamma   90.00
#
_symmetry.space_group_name_H-M   'P 1'
#
loop_
_entity.id
_entity.type
_entity.pdbx_description
1 polymer ?
#
loop_
_entity_poly.entity_id
_entity_poly.type
_entity_poly.pdbx_seq_one_letter_code
_entity_poly.pdbx_strand_id
1 'polypeptide(L)'
;MSDTVIVLQDECILTASGKAGKLPKIDRVSRIPIEPSGDTFEQWKAALKEYNEEYLPKSLKIVLPASYSSARITQVPYAVGRQLSKMAKNVVDEHKGEDIADYSVVQSDKKQGVCLCCGSAQNDVIKQILDFCTELKITVKEISIPMEGYLKLLSQSRVYKNKTAIFLLFEENSVISVLYKEGMCLYTTRSRIFSEPGTLNFGTEI
;
A
#
# COMPACT_ATOMS: atom_id res chain seq x y z
N MET A 1 15.64 11.21 -12.66
CA MET A 1 15.74 11.23 -11.19
C MET A 1 15.42 9.85 -10.66
N SER A 2 16.15 9.36 -9.67
CA SER A 2 15.82 8.11 -8.97
C SER A 2 14.70 8.42 -7.97
N ASP A 3 13.67 7.59 -7.93
CA ASP A 3 12.64 7.63 -6.89
C ASP A 3 13.06 6.69 -5.76
N THR A 4 12.77 7.07 -4.53
CA THR A 4 12.96 6.23 -3.35
C THR A 4 11.60 5.93 -2.74
N VAL A 5 11.31 4.65 -2.55
CA VAL A 5 10.12 4.15 -1.87
C VAL A 5 10.56 3.54 -0.55
N ILE A 6 9.83 3.86 0.50
CA ILE A 6 10.01 3.30 1.83
C ILE A 6 8.71 2.63 2.24
N VAL A 7 8.79 1.36 2.64
CA VAL A 7 7.68 0.62 3.23
C VAL A 7 7.93 0.52 4.73
N LEU A 8 7.05 1.14 5.49
CA LEU A 8 7.07 1.06 6.96
C LEU A 8 6.41 -0.25 7.38
N GLN A 9 7.05 -0.98 8.27
CA GLN A 9 6.54 -2.21 8.89
C GLN A 9 6.80 -2.16 10.39
N ASP A 10 6.16 -3.04 11.15
CA ASP A 10 6.31 -3.05 12.61
C ASP A 10 7.69 -3.53 13.07
N GLU A 11 8.36 -4.37 12.27
CA GLU A 11 9.68 -4.96 12.60
C GLU A 11 10.85 -4.40 11.77
N CYS A 12 10.56 -3.68 10.69
CA CYS A 12 11.61 -3.15 9.84
C CYS A 12 11.09 -2.04 8.91
N ILE A 13 12.02 -1.30 8.35
CA ILE A 13 11.79 -0.45 7.19
C ILE A 13 12.40 -1.13 5.96
N LEU A 14 11.59 -1.31 4.91
CA LEU A 14 12.09 -1.74 3.61
C LEU A 14 12.29 -0.51 2.72
N THR A 15 13.41 -0.44 2.03
CA THR A 15 13.66 0.66 1.11
C THR A 15 13.97 0.14 -0.29
N ALA A 16 13.51 0.84 -1.30
CA ALA A 16 13.84 0.58 -2.69
C ALA A 16 14.11 1.89 -3.41
N SER A 17 15.24 1.97 -4.11
CA SER A 17 15.58 3.13 -4.95
C SER A 17 15.78 2.70 -6.39
N GLY A 18 15.31 3.52 -7.32
CA GLY A 18 15.43 3.19 -8.73
C GLY A 18 14.71 4.17 -9.64
N LYS A 19 14.56 3.80 -10.89
CA LYS A 19 13.85 4.58 -11.91
C LYS A 19 12.46 4.00 -12.15
N ALA A 20 11.43 4.82 -11.96
CA ALA A 20 10.08 4.47 -12.35
C ALA A 20 9.92 4.44 -13.86
N GLY A 21 9.03 3.59 -14.37
CA GLY A 21 8.72 3.48 -15.80
C GLY A 21 7.89 2.23 -16.11
N LYS A 22 7.66 1.95 -17.39
CA LYS A 22 6.97 0.72 -17.82
C LYS A 22 7.67 -0.56 -17.36
N LEU A 23 8.99 -0.52 -17.28
CA LEU A 23 9.84 -1.53 -16.67
C LEU A 23 10.67 -0.81 -15.62
N PRO A 24 10.24 -0.83 -14.36
CA PRO A 24 10.98 -0.18 -13.29
C PRO A 24 12.35 -0.85 -13.13
N LYS A 25 13.38 -0.03 -13.00
CA LYS A 25 14.72 -0.50 -12.69
C LYS A 25 15.03 -0.20 -11.25
N ILE A 26 15.15 -1.24 -10.45
CA ILE A 26 15.56 -1.12 -9.05
C ILE A 26 17.09 -1.16 -9.00
N ASP A 27 17.67 -0.10 -8.49
CA ASP A 27 19.13 0.04 -8.37
C ASP A 27 19.60 -0.46 -6.99
N ARG A 28 18.75 -0.35 -5.96
CA ARG A 28 19.07 -0.76 -4.60
C ARG A 28 17.83 -1.13 -3.81
N VAL A 29 17.98 -2.13 -2.94
CA VAL A 29 17.01 -2.52 -1.92
C VAL A 29 17.75 -2.69 -0.61
N SER A 30 17.18 -2.22 0.50
CA SER A 30 17.70 -2.49 1.84
C SER A 30 16.59 -2.75 2.83
N ARG A 31 16.92 -3.42 3.91
CA ARG A 31 16.06 -3.66 5.07
C ARG A 31 16.76 -3.13 6.29
N ILE A 32 16.12 -2.24 7.00
CA ILE A 32 16.58 -1.66 8.26
C ILE A 32 15.72 -2.27 9.36
N PRO A 33 16.28 -3.11 10.23
CA PRO A 33 15.53 -3.71 11.32
C PRO A 33 15.10 -2.65 12.33
N ILE A 34 13.96 -2.86 12.95
CA ILE A 34 13.44 -2.06 14.05
C ILE A 34 13.33 -2.98 15.28
N GLU A 35 13.73 -2.50 16.41
CA GLU A 35 13.55 -3.25 17.65
C GLU A 35 12.07 -3.21 18.08
N PRO A 36 11.43 -4.35 18.35
CA PRO A 36 10.00 -4.39 18.67
C PRO A 36 9.62 -3.81 20.04
N SER A 37 10.59 -3.24 20.76
CA SER A 37 10.39 -2.63 22.10
C SER A 37 10.42 -1.11 22.00
N GLY A 38 9.28 -0.46 22.20
CA GLY A 38 9.19 1.00 22.27
C GLY A 38 8.09 1.60 21.38
N ASP A 39 8.14 2.91 21.23
CA ASP A 39 7.24 3.64 20.34
C ASP A 39 7.63 3.40 18.87
N THR A 40 6.74 2.81 18.10
CA THR A 40 6.96 2.48 16.69
C THR A 40 7.31 3.72 15.85
N PHE A 41 6.71 4.87 16.15
CA PHE A 41 6.99 6.12 15.42
C PHE A 41 8.41 6.64 15.69
N GLU A 42 8.88 6.59 16.92
CA GLU A 42 10.25 6.99 17.27
C GLU A 42 11.27 6.05 16.62
N GLN A 43 10.96 4.77 16.50
CA GLN A 43 11.81 3.80 15.83
C GLN A 43 11.85 4.02 14.32
N TRP A 44 10.70 4.29 13.68
CA TRP A 44 10.67 4.67 12.26
C TRP A 44 11.47 5.95 12.01
N LYS A 45 11.33 6.94 12.90
CA LYS A 45 12.09 8.19 12.81
C LYS A 45 13.60 7.93 12.91
N ALA A 46 14.03 7.09 13.86
CA ALA A 46 15.44 6.72 14.03
C ALA A 46 15.98 6.00 12.79
N ALA A 47 15.28 4.99 12.29
CA ALA A 47 15.69 4.25 11.10
C ALA A 47 15.69 5.11 9.82
N LEU A 48 14.72 6.04 9.68
CA LEU A 48 14.71 6.99 8.59
C LEU A 48 15.84 8.02 8.69
N LYS A 49 16.22 8.40 9.90
CA LYS A 49 17.37 9.29 10.13
C LYS A 49 18.66 8.61 9.68
N GLU A 50 18.89 7.37 10.09
CA GLU A 50 20.03 6.56 9.66
C GLU A 50 20.09 6.42 8.13
N TYR A 51 18.95 6.06 7.52
CA TYR A 51 18.85 5.99 6.06
C TYR A 51 19.14 7.32 5.38
N ASN A 52 18.64 8.42 5.93
CA ASN A 52 18.87 9.76 5.38
C ASN A 52 20.34 10.19 5.47
N GLU A 53 21.01 9.87 6.56
CA GLU A 53 22.44 10.17 6.74
C GLU A 53 23.32 9.41 5.74
N GLU A 54 22.96 8.16 5.43
CA GLU A 54 23.71 7.32 4.50
C GLU A 54 23.44 7.66 3.02
N TYR A 55 22.17 7.93 2.66
CA TYR A 55 21.76 7.97 1.24
C TYR A 55 21.28 9.34 0.76
N LEU A 56 21.01 10.28 1.65
CA LEU A 56 20.57 11.66 1.36
C LEU A 56 19.44 11.76 0.31
N PRO A 57 18.33 11.06 0.47
CA PRO A 57 17.23 11.12 -0.48
C PRO A 57 16.56 12.48 -0.42
N LYS A 58 16.41 13.15 -1.56
CA LYS A 58 15.71 14.46 -1.63
C LYS A 58 14.20 14.32 -1.43
N SER A 59 13.65 13.18 -1.78
CA SER A 59 12.22 12.93 -1.68
C SER A 59 11.93 11.44 -1.56
N LEU A 60 10.85 11.13 -0.84
CA LEU A 60 10.38 9.78 -0.57
C LEU A 60 8.95 9.59 -1.02
N LYS A 61 8.63 8.35 -1.38
CA LYS A 61 7.28 7.80 -1.36
C LYS A 61 7.20 6.82 -0.20
N ILE A 62 6.16 6.93 0.61
CA ILE A 62 6.00 6.13 1.82
C ILE A 62 4.81 5.20 1.65
N VAL A 63 4.99 3.93 1.97
CA VAL A 63 3.92 2.94 2.05
C VAL A 63 3.68 2.67 3.53
N LEU A 64 2.47 2.94 3.99
CA LEU A 64 2.08 2.71 5.38
C LEU A 64 1.92 1.22 5.65
N PRO A 65 2.15 0.75 6.88
CA PRO A 65 1.78 -0.61 7.24
C PRO A 65 0.26 -0.76 7.27
N ALA A 66 -0.18 -1.98 7.02
CA ALA A 66 -1.61 -2.29 7.03
C ALA A 66 -2.27 -2.15 8.41
N SER A 67 -1.49 -2.12 9.50
CA SER A 67 -1.95 -1.84 10.85
C SER A 67 -2.45 -0.40 11.04
N TYR A 68 -1.95 0.55 10.24
CA TYR A 68 -2.30 1.98 10.32
C TYR A 68 -3.09 2.48 9.11
N SER A 69 -3.50 1.59 8.23
CA SER A 69 -4.24 1.93 7.03
C SER A 69 -5.35 0.94 6.75
N SER A 70 -6.36 1.38 6.03
CA SER A 70 -7.41 0.51 5.52
C SER A 70 -7.59 0.66 4.03
N ALA A 71 -8.17 -0.36 3.39
CA ALA A 71 -8.44 -0.37 1.98
C ALA A 71 -9.83 -0.92 1.70
N ARG A 72 -10.53 -0.28 0.78
CA ARG A 72 -11.80 -0.77 0.24
C ARG A 72 -11.73 -0.79 -1.28
N ILE A 73 -12.11 -1.92 -1.86
CA ILE A 73 -12.26 -2.06 -3.30
C ILE A 73 -13.71 -1.82 -3.66
N THR A 74 -13.92 -0.96 -4.64
CA THR A 74 -15.26 -0.64 -5.14
C THR A 74 -15.24 -0.62 -6.66
N GLN A 75 -16.26 -1.23 -7.25
CA GLN A 75 -16.50 -1.12 -8.69
C GLN A 75 -17.52 -0.05 -8.96
N VAL A 76 -17.20 0.83 -9.91
CA VAL A 76 -18.11 1.87 -10.39
C VAL A 76 -18.32 1.69 -11.90
N PRO A 77 -19.45 2.17 -12.45
CA PRO A 77 -19.66 2.18 -13.89
C PRO A 77 -18.52 2.86 -14.62
N TYR A 78 -18.28 2.44 -15.88
CA TYR A 78 -17.23 3.06 -16.67
C TYR A 78 -17.48 4.55 -16.84
N ALA A 79 -16.51 5.32 -16.41
CA ALA A 79 -16.47 6.77 -16.53
C ALA A 79 -15.03 7.25 -16.71
N VAL A 80 -14.82 8.43 -17.21
CA VAL A 80 -13.52 9.06 -17.41
C VAL A 80 -13.53 10.51 -16.96
N GLY A 81 -12.35 11.04 -16.63
CA GLY A 81 -12.16 12.45 -16.30
C GLY A 81 -13.04 12.89 -15.11
N ARG A 82 -13.72 14.03 -15.28
CA ARG A 82 -14.49 14.67 -14.20
C ARG A 82 -15.61 13.79 -13.61
N GLN A 83 -16.25 12.98 -14.45
CA GLN A 83 -17.32 12.07 -14.00
C GLN A 83 -16.76 10.99 -13.09
N LEU A 84 -15.66 10.33 -13.49
CA LEU A 84 -14.98 9.34 -12.64
C LEU A 84 -14.53 9.96 -11.32
N SER A 85 -13.91 11.13 -11.35
CA SER A 85 -13.47 11.82 -10.12
C SER A 85 -14.62 12.12 -9.17
N LYS A 86 -15.79 12.50 -9.69
CA LYS A 86 -16.98 12.74 -8.86
C LYS A 86 -17.49 11.45 -8.20
N MET A 87 -17.55 10.34 -8.97
CA MET A 87 -17.96 9.04 -8.45
C MET A 87 -16.98 8.54 -7.38
N ALA A 88 -15.69 8.61 -7.68
CA ALA A 88 -14.65 8.21 -6.76
C ALA A 88 -14.66 9.02 -5.45
N LYS A 89 -14.89 10.33 -5.54
CA LYS A 89 -15.03 11.18 -4.36
C LYS A 89 -16.18 10.75 -3.46
N ASN A 90 -17.34 10.41 -4.01
CA ASN A 90 -18.47 9.90 -3.22
C ASN A 90 -18.08 8.62 -2.48
N VAL A 91 -17.37 7.67 -3.15
CA VAL A 91 -16.91 6.43 -2.53
C VAL A 91 -15.91 6.71 -1.42
N VAL A 92 -14.98 7.66 -1.62
CA VAL A 92 -14.03 8.08 -0.59
C VAL A 92 -14.75 8.68 0.61
N ASP A 93 -15.72 9.58 0.38
CA ASP A 93 -16.49 10.24 1.44
C ASP A 93 -17.31 9.26 2.28
N GLU A 94 -17.79 8.16 1.68
CA GLU A 94 -18.46 7.07 2.39
C GLU A 94 -17.49 6.20 3.22
N HIS A 95 -16.22 6.13 2.81
CA HIS A 95 -15.22 5.24 3.43
C HIS A 95 -14.37 5.90 4.50
N LYS A 96 -14.07 7.17 4.34
CA LYS A 96 -13.04 7.82 5.16
C LYS A 96 -13.38 7.96 6.66
N GLY A 97 -14.68 8.08 7.02
CA GLY A 97 -15.06 8.47 8.38
C GLY A 97 -14.37 9.75 8.81
N GLU A 98 -13.58 9.71 9.87
CA GLU A 98 -12.74 10.82 10.39
C GLU A 98 -11.31 10.79 9.83
N ASP A 99 -10.95 9.75 9.07
CA ASP A 99 -9.61 9.53 8.52
C ASP A 99 -9.34 10.40 7.29
N ILE A 100 -8.06 10.52 6.95
CA ILE A 100 -7.63 10.99 5.63
C ILE A 100 -7.79 9.84 4.65
N ALA A 101 -8.48 10.08 3.55
CA ALA A 101 -8.69 9.07 2.52
C ALA A 101 -8.52 9.65 1.12
N ASP A 102 -8.07 8.79 0.22
CA ASP A 102 -7.97 9.08 -1.21
C ASP A 102 -8.22 7.79 -2.02
N TYR A 103 -8.26 7.90 -3.32
CA TYR A 103 -8.49 6.77 -4.21
C TYR A 103 -7.43 6.64 -5.29
N SER A 104 -7.24 5.42 -5.74
CA SER A 104 -6.52 5.14 -6.97
C SER A 104 -7.34 4.29 -7.94
N VAL A 105 -7.13 4.49 -9.23
CA VAL A 105 -7.71 3.65 -10.26
C VAL A 105 -6.79 2.44 -10.44
N VAL A 106 -7.28 1.28 -10.01
CA VAL A 106 -6.55 0.01 -10.18
C VAL A 106 -6.67 -0.48 -11.60
N GLN A 107 -7.89 -0.42 -12.13
CA GLN A 107 -8.21 -0.97 -13.44
C GLN A 107 -9.42 -0.27 -14.04
N SER A 108 -9.45 -0.18 -15.36
CA SER A 108 -10.55 0.43 -16.11
C SER A 108 -10.83 -0.39 -17.35
N ASP A 109 -12.08 -0.83 -17.51
CA ASP A 109 -12.58 -1.56 -18.66
C ASP A 109 -13.94 -0.99 -19.09
N LYS A 110 -14.15 -0.78 -20.39
CA LYS A 110 -15.39 -0.18 -20.89
C LYS A 110 -16.64 -1.03 -20.66
N LYS A 111 -16.49 -2.35 -20.57
CA LYS A 111 -17.60 -3.29 -20.38
C LYS A 111 -17.83 -3.61 -18.90
N GLN A 112 -16.75 -3.73 -18.13
CA GLN A 112 -16.79 -4.16 -16.75
C GLN A 112 -16.81 -3.00 -15.75
N GLY A 113 -16.47 -1.77 -16.19
CA GLY A 113 -16.43 -0.60 -15.33
C GLY A 113 -15.02 -0.23 -14.86
N VAL A 114 -14.94 0.50 -13.76
CA VAL A 114 -13.70 0.96 -13.14
C VAL A 114 -13.59 0.38 -11.74
N CYS A 115 -12.46 -0.27 -11.47
CA CYS A 115 -12.10 -0.75 -10.14
C CYS A 115 -11.30 0.35 -9.42
N LEU A 116 -11.81 0.82 -8.30
CA LEU A 116 -11.20 1.81 -7.43
C LEU A 116 -10.66 1.12 -6.18
N CYS A 117 -9.46 1.50 -5.77
CA CYS A 117 -8.94 1.23 -4.45
C CYS A 117 -9.04 2.53 -3.64
N CYS A 118 -9.91 2.56 -2.64
CA CYS A 118 -10.00 3.64 -1.69
C CYS A 118 -9.17 3.27 -0.48
N GLY A 119 -8.14 4.05 -0.20
CA GLY A 119 -7.29 3.91 0.97
C GLY A 119 -7.63 4.96 2.00
N SER A 120 -7.57 4.61 3.28
CA SER A 120 -7.63 5.58 4.36
C SER A 120 -6.58 5.30 5.43
N ALA A 121 -6.18 6.34 6.12
CA ALA A 121 -5.24 6.27 7.23
C ALA A 121 -5.58 7.34 8.29
N GLN A 122 -5.28 7.02 9.53
CA GLN A 122 -5.52 7.94 10.65
C GLN A 122 -4.75 9.24 10.45
N ASN A 123 -5.44 10.36 10.70
CA ASN A 123 -4.88 11.70 10.50
C ASN A 123 -3.61 11.92 11.32
N ASP A 124 -3.60 11.44 12.57
CA ASP A 124 -2.46 11.61 13.48
C ASP A 124 -1.22 10.83 13.00
N VAL A 125 -1.42 9.65 12.41
CA VAL A 125 -0.34 8.85 11.81
C VAL A 125 0.30 9.60 10.64
N ILE A 126 -0.52 10.11 9.72
CA ILE A 126 -0.04 10.90 8.57
C ILE A 126 0.72 12.13 9.05
N LYS A 127 0.18 12.85 10.05
CA LYS A 127 0.80 14.04 10.59
C LYS A 127 2.17 13.75 11.21
N GLN A 128 2.27 12.74 12.07
CA GLN A 128 3.54 12.36 12.69
C GLN A 128 4.60 12.00 11.64
N ILE A 129 4.23 11.23 10.60
CA ILE A 129 5.13 10.88 9.51
C ILE A 129 5.61 12.13 8.77
N LEU A 130 4.73 13.07 8.46
CA LEU A 130 5.09 14.31 7.77
C LEU A 130 5.98 15.21 8.64
N ASP A 131 5.71 15.27 9.95
CA ASP A 131 6.47 16.08 10.91
C ASP A 131 7.92 15.57 10.99
N PHE A 132 8.15 14.29 11.19
CA PHE A 132 9.52 13.77 11.25
C PHE A 132 10.25 13.80 9.89
N CYS A 133 9.56 13.62 8.77
CA CYS A 133 10.18 13.83 7.46
C CYS A 133 10.59 15.30 7.25
N THR A 134 9.78 16.24 7.74
CA THR A 134 10.11 17.67 7.71
C THR A 134 11.33 17.98 8.55
N GLU A 135 11.42 17.44 9.77
CA GLU A 135 12.62 17.57 10.63
C GLU A 135 13.90 17.04 9.93
N LEU A 136 13.79 15.94 9.21
CA LEU A 136 14.87 15.35 8.43
C LEU A 136 15.13 16.06 7.09
N LYS A 137 14.37 17.11 6.77
CA LYS A 137 14.43 17.88 5.51
C LYS A 137 14.18 17.00 4.27
N ILE A 138 13.32 16.00 4.40
CA ILE A 138 12.92 15.09 3.34
C ILE A 138 11.54 15.48 2.83
N THR A 139 11.39 15.61 1.51
CA THR A 139 10.08 15.86 0.90
C THR A 139 9.33 14.55 0.71
N VAL A 140 8.15 14.42 1.31
CA VAL A 140 7.24 13.30 1.03
C VAL A 140 6.44 13.63 -0.22
N LYS A 141 6.60 12.84 -1.28
CA LYS A 141 5.86 12.99 -2.55
C LYS A 141 4.51 12.30 -2.53
N GLU A 142 4.43 11.18 -1.85
CA GLU A 142 3.27 10.31 -1.87
C GLU A 142 3.26 9.46 -0.59
N ILE A 143 2.09 9.29 -0.01
CA ILE A 143 1.84 8.28 1.01
C ILE A 143 0.79 7.33 0.43
N SER A 144 1.08 6.05 0.42
CA SER A 144 0.22 5.01 -0.15
C SER A 144 0.05 3.85 0.82
N ILE A 145 -0.78 2.89 0.45
CA ILE A 145 -1.07 1.70 1.24
C ILE A 145 -0.67 0.44 0.48
N PRO A 146 -0.32 -0.67 1.17
CA PRO A 146 0.17 -1.89 0.51
C PRO A 146 -0.81 -2.47 -0.51
N MET A 147 -2.11 -2.45 -0.18
CA MET A 147 -3.16 -2.98 -1.04
C MET A 147 -3.13 -2.37 -2.45
N GLU A 148 -2.91 -1.07 -2.57
CA GLU A 148 -2.82 -0.40 -3.86
C GLU A 148 -1.69 -0.96 -4.72
N GLY A 149 -0.52 -1.19 -4.12
CA GLY A 149 0.64 -1.79 -4.78
C GLY A 149 0.34 -3.20 -5.28
N TYR A 150 -0.25 -4.05 -4.45
CA TYR A 150 -0.61 -5.42 -4.80
C TYR A 150 -1.63 -5.47 -5.95
N LEU A 151 -2.68 -4.66 -5.88
CA LEU A 151 -3.70 -4.62 -6.92
C LEU A 151 -3.14 -4.11 -8.26
N LYS A 152 -2.28 -3.11 -8.24
CA LYS A 152 -1.58 -2.63 -9.44
C LYS A 152 -0.68 -3.72 -10.04
N LEU A 153 0.05 -4.45 -9.20
CA LEU A 153 0.90 -5.55 -9.65
C LEU A 153 0.06 -6.65 -10.32
N LEU A 154 -1.04 -7.06 -9.69
CA LEU A 154 -1.95 -8.08 -10.23
C LEU A 154 -2.60 -7.62 -11.54
N SER A 155 -3.06 -6.37 -11.61
CA SER A 155 -3.71 -5.82 -12.81
C SER A 155 -2.78 -5.74 -14.03
N GLN A 156 -1.47 -5.62 -13.80
CA GLN A 156 -0.46 -5.59 -14.85
C GLN A 156 -0.01 -7.00 -15.30
N SER A 157 -0.38 -8.03 -14.56
CA SER A 157 0.01 -9.40 -14.86
C SER A 157 -0.74 -9.95 -16.08
N ARG A 158 -0.01 -10.28 -17.14
CA ARG A 158 -0.58 -10.91 -18.34
C ARG A 158 -1.08 -12.33 -18.08
N VAL A 159 -0.56 -13.00 -17.08
CA VAL A 159 -0.89 -14.40 -16.75
C VAL A 159 -2.33 -14.54 -16.26
N TYR A 160 -2.83 -13.54 -15.56
CA TYR A 160 -4.13 -13.59 -14.90
C TYR A 160 -5.25 -12.84 -15.62
N LYS A 161 -4.92 -12.17 -16.74
CA LYS A 161 -5.86 -11.29 -17.45
C LYS A 161 -7.20 -11.92 -17.82
N ASN A 162 -7.21 -13.23 -18.11
CA ASN A 162 -8.42 -13.97 -18.51
C ASN A 162 -8.70 -15.14 -17.57
N LYS A 163 -8.21 -15.09 -16.33
CA LYS A 163 -8.37 -16.19 -15.37
C LYS A 163 -9.18 -15.72 -14.16
N THR A 164 -9.80 -16.68 -13.50
CA THR A 164 -10.32 -16.50 -12.14
C THR A 164 -9.30 -17.09 -11.18
N ALA A 165 -8.90 -16.31 -10.18
CA ALA A 165 -7.92 -16.71 -9.20
C ALA A 165 -8.18 -16.03 -7.85
N ILE A 166 -7.76 -16.69 -6.79
CA ILE A 166 -7.65 -16.08 -5.46
C ILE A 166 -6.16 -15.92 -5.18
N PHE A 167 -5.76 -14.70 -4.85
CA PHE A 167 -4.41 -14.41 -4.40
C PHE A 167 -4.42 -14.29 -2.89
N LEU A 168 -3.50 -14.97 -2.24
CA LEU A 168 -3.25 -14.86 -0.80
C LEU A 168 -1.93 -14.12 -0.62
N LEU A 169 -1.99 -12.96 0.00
CA LEU A 169 -0.85 -12.09 0.26
C LEU A 169 -0.62 -12.08 1.76
N PHE A 170 0.50 -12.61 2.17
CA PHE A 170 0.86 -12.70 3.58
C PHE A 170 1.60 -11.43 4.00
N GLU A 171 1.10 -10.77 5.02
CA GLU A 171 1.70 -9.60 5.65
C GLU A 171 1.80 -9.85 7.15
N GLU A 172 3.01 -10.02 7.66
CA GLU A 172 3.25 -10.23 9.10
C GLU A 172 2.21 -11.17 9.74
N ASN A 173 1.26 -10.61 10.49
CA ASN A 173 0.21 -11.34 11.20
C ASN A 173 -1.14 -11.29 10.47
N SER A 174 -1.16 -11.09 9.18
CA SER A 174 -2.41 -11.06 8.41
C SER A 174 -2.26 -11.66 7.02
N VAL A 175 -3.37 -12.14 6.48
CA VAL A 175 -3.49 -12.55 5.09
C VAL A 175 -4.53 -11.67 4.40
N ILE A 176 -4.15 -11.16 3.25
CA ILE A 176 -5.05 -10.44 2.36
C ILE A 176 -5.44 -11.42 1.25
N SER A 177 -6.75 -11.67 1.13
CA SER A 177 -7.29 -12.48 0.04
C SER A 177 -7.88 -11.56 -1.02
N VAL A 178 -7.44 -11.74 -2.27
CA VAL A 178 -7.93 -10.97 -3.42
C VAL A 178 -8.60 -11.92 -4.40
N LEU A 179 -9.91 -11.78 -4.58
CA LEU A 179 -10.64 -12.49 -5.63
C LEU A 179 -10.53 -11.71 -6.94
N TYR A 180 -9.93 -12.36 -7.92
CA TYR A 180 -9.69 -11.79 -9.24
C TYR A 180 -10.39 -12.64 -10.31
N LYS A 181 -11.19 -12.01 -11.16
CA LYS A 181 -11.92 -12.69 -12.23
C LYS A 181 -11.82 -11.90 -13.52
N GLU A 182 -11.40 -12.59 -14.60
CA GLU A 182 -11.36 -12.03 -15.97
C GLU A 182 -10.63 -10.70 -16.06
N GLY A 183 -9.57 -10.56 -15.29
CA GLY A 183 -8.77 -9.36 -15.29
C GLY A 183 -9.27 -8.25 -14.34
N MET A 184 -10.33 -8.46 -13.56
CA MET A 184 -10.86 -7.50 -12.59
C MET A 184 -10.74 -7.99 -11.17
N CYS A 185 -10.32 -7.12 -10.27
CA CYS A 185 -10.45 -7.35 -8.85
C CYS A 185 -11.92 -7.19 -8.44
N LEU A 186 -12.51 -8.24 -7.88
CA LEU A 186 -13.91 -8.25 -7.48
C LEU A 186 -14.09 -7.97 -5.99
N TYR A 187 -13.21 -8.53 -5.19
CA TYR A 187 -13.34 -8.51 -3.75
C TYR A 187 -11.98 -8.66 -3.08
N THR A 188 -11.82 -7.99 -1.96
CA THR A 188 -10.66 -8.16 -1.09
C THR A 188 -11.13 -8.33 0.34
N THR A 189 -10.46 -9.17 1.08
CA THR A 189 -10.64 -9.28 2.53
C THR A 189 -9.29 -9.38 3.21
N ARG A 190 -9.23 -8.95 4.45
CA ARG A 190 -8.06 -9.10 5.32
C ARG A 190 -8.47 -9.89 6.55
N SER A 191 -7.75 -10.96 6.81
CA SER A 191 -7.93 -11.79 7.98
C SER A 191 -6.67 -11.74 8.83
N ARG A 192 -6.83 -11.65 10.14
CA ARG A 192 -5.71 -11.71 11.07
C ARG A 192 -5.32 -13.17 11.27
N ILE A 193 -4.03 -13.44 11.28
CA ILE A 193 -3.46 -14.76 11.55
C ILE A 193 -2.91 -14.73 12.99
N PHE A 194 -3.25 -15.72 13.78
CA PHE A 194 -2.82 -15.84 15.18
C PHE A 194 -1.80 -16.97 15.37
N SER A 195 -1.69 -17.85 14.39
CA SER A 195 -0.79 -19.00 14.42
C SER A 195 0.48 -18.76 13.63
N GLU A 196 1.58 -19.30 14.10
CA GLU A 196 2.87 -19.22 13.40
C GLU A 196 2.82 -19.98 12.08
N PRO A 197 3.42 -19.43 10.99
CA PRO A 197 3.54 -20.11 9.71
C PRO A 197 4.17 -21.50 9.83
N GLY A 198 3.59 -22.48 9.15
CA GLY A 198 4.06 -23.87 9.19
C GLY A 198 3.50 -24.73 10.31
N THR A 199 2.69 -24.17 11.21
CA THR A 199 1.96 -24.96 12.23
C THR A 199 0.66 -25.53 11.65
N LEU A 200 0.13 -26.58 12.28
CA LEU A 200 -1.15 -27.17 11.87
C LEU A 200 -2.31 -26.17 11.97
N ASN A 201 -2.30 -25.34 13.02
CA ASN A 201 -3.32 -24.32 13.25
C ASN A 201 -3.31 -23.26 12.16
N PHE A 202 -2.14 -22.85 11.67
CA PHE A 202 -2.01 -21.91 10.55
C PHE A 202 -2.79 -22.36 9.31
N GLY A 203 -2.73 -23.66 8.97
CA GLY A 203 -3.47 -24.22 7.86
C GLY A 203 -5.00 -24.21 8.02
N THR A 204 -5.52 -24.05 9.24
CA THR A 204 -6.96 -23.96 9.54
C THR A 204 -7.46 -22.52 9.61
N GLU A 205 -6.58 -21.53 9.69
CA GLU A 205 -6.91 -20.10 9.73
C GLU A 205 -6.99 -19.47 8.33
N ILE A 206 -6.40 -20.11 7.30
CA ILE A 206 -6.39 -19.66 5.91
C ILE A 206 -7.53 -20.32 5.13
#